data_6694ab01dc554c9aba4703d9b37ccd96
#
_entry.id   6694ab01dc554c9aba4703d9b37ccd96
#
_cell.length_a   1.000
_cell.length_b   1.000
_cell.length_c   1.000
_cell.angle_alpha   90.00
_cell.angle_beta   90.00
_cell.angle_gamma   90.00
#
_symmetry.space_group_name_H-M   'P 1'
#
loop_
_entity.id
_entity.type
_entity.pdbx_description
1 polymer ?
#
loop_
_entity_poly.entity_id
_entity_poly.type
_entity_poly.pdbx_seq_one_letter_code
_entity_poly.pdbx_strand_id
1 'polypeptide(L)'
;SGGNLQKFIVGREILQAPDVLVVSQPTWGVDAGAAADIHRALQELARNGTAILVISQDLDELMAISTRFAVISEGRLSAPQPTGQMSVEEIGLLMGGVHNSVGQSGEAHHA
;
A
#
# COMPACT_ATOMS: atom_id res chain seq x y z
N SER A 1 -4.80 15.34 -18.35
CA SER A 1 -4.55 15.46 -16.92
C SER A 1 -3.84 14.23 -16.39
N GLY A 2 -3.28 14.37 -15.21
CA GLY A 2 -2.56 13.25 -14.59
C GLY A 2 -3.47 12.06 -14.31
N GLY A 3 -4.72 12.33 -13.92
CA GLY A 3 -5.65 11.25 -13.63
C GLY A 3 -5.96 10.40 -14.85
N ASN A 4 -6.14 11.03 -15.99
CA ASN A 4 -6.41 10.30 -17.22
C ASN A 4 -5.21 9.46 -17.64
N LEU A 5 -4.01 9.99 -17.47
CA LEU A 5 -2.79 9.25 -17.81
C LEU A 5 -2.65 8.02 -16.93
N GLN A 6 -2.89 8.18 -15.62
CA GLN A 6 -2.77 7.05 -14.69
C GLN A 6 -3.80 5.97 -15.01
N LYS A 7 -5.04 6.36 -15.30
CA LYS A 7 -6.08 5.39 -15.65
C LYS A 7 -5.70 4.63 -16.92
N PHE A 8 -5.11 5.33 -17.90
CA PHE A 8 -4.69 4.67 -19.12
C PHE A 8 -3.62 3.62 -18.85
N ILE A 9 -2.62 3.96 -18.02
CA ILE A 9 -1.54 3.05 -17.72
C ILE A 9 -2.07 1.80 -17.00
N VAL A 10 -2.92 1.99 -15.99
CA VAL A 10 -3.47 0.86 -15.26
C VAL A 10 -4.36 0.01 -16.16
N GLY A 11 -5.17 0.64 -17.02
CA GLY A 11 -5.99 -0.10 -17.96
C GLY A 11 -5.19 -0.95 -18.92
N ARG A 12 -4.04 -0.44 -19.35
CA ARG A 12 -3.15 -1.22 -20.20
C ARG A 12 -2.62 -2.45 -19.49
N GLU A 13 -2.28 -2.32 -18.19
CA GLU A 13 -1.81 -3.46 -17.42
C GLU A 13 -2.91 -4.51 -17.23
N ILE A 14 -4.15 -4.07 -17.06
CA ILE A 14 -5.27 -5.01 -17.00
C ILE A 14 -5.35 -5.85 -18.27
N LEU A 15 -5.20 -5.22 -19.42
CA LEU A 15 -5.27 -5.94 -20.68
C LEU A 15 -4.11 -6.92 -20.85
N GLN A 16 -2.97 -6.60 -20.29
CA GLN A 16 -1.80 -7.49 -20.34
C GLN A 16 -1.85 -8.60 -19.31
N ALA A 17 -2.66 -8.43 -18.27
CA ALA A 17 -2.84 -9.42 -17.20
C ALA A 17 -1.49 -9.91 -16.66
N PRO A 18 -0.66 -9.03 -16.10
CA PRO A 18 0.66 -9.43 -15.60
C PRO A 18 0.54 -10.32 -14.36
N ASP A 19 1.57 -11.14 -14.13
CA ASP A 19 1.62 -11.94 -12.89
C ASP A 19 1.89 -11.06 -11.68
N VAL A 20 2.73 -10.05 -11.83
CA VAL A 20 3.11 -9.13 -10.75
C VAL A 20 3.05 -7.70 -11.28
N LEU A 21 2.48 -6.82 -10.48
CA LEU A 21 2.41 -5.40 -10.81
C LEU A 21 2.89 -4.60 -9.61
N VAL A 22 3.82 -3.68 -9.85
CA VAL A 22 4.30 -2.76 -8.81
C VAL A 22 3.87 -1.36 -9.22
N VAL A 23 3.14 -0.68 -8.34
CA VAL A 23 2.69 0.70 -8.59
C VAL A 23 3.11 1.58 -7.41
N SER A 24 3.59 2.77 -7.74
CA SER A 24 4.01 3.73 -6.73
C SER A 24 3.13 4.96 -6.83
N GLN A 25 2.53 5.37 -5.72
CA GLN A 25 1.69 6.57 -5.62
C GLN A 25 0.63 6.58 -6.72
N PRO A 26 -0.17 5.52 -6.86
CA PRO A 26 -1.01 5.37 -8.05
C PRO A 26 -2.07 6.45 -8.19
N THR A 27 -2.47 7.10 -7.10
CA THR A 27 -3.50 8.15 -7.17
C THR A 27 -2.94 9.53 -6.89
N TRP A 28 -1.63 9.69 -6.98
CA TRP A 28 -1.01 10.99 -6.73
C TRP A 28 -1.55 12.03 -7.70
N GLY A 29 -2.07 13.12 -7.15
CA GLY A 29 -2.50 14.26 -7.97
C GLY A 29 -3.81 14.08 -8.73
N VAL A 30 -4.57 13.02 -8.46
CA VAL A 30 -5.84 12.80 -9.14
C VAL A 30 -6.99 13.12 -8.19
N ASP A 31 -8.17 13.40 -8.76
CA ASP A 31 -9.36 13.65 -7.94
C ASP A 31 -9.92 12.34 -7.39
N ALA A 32 -10.91 12.46 -6.50
CA ALA A 32 -11.47 11.30 -5.82
C ALA A 32 -12.13 10.30 -6.78
N GLY A 33 -12.77 10.79 -7.83
CA GLY A 33 -13.41 9.90 -8.79
C GLY A 33 -12.39 9.09 -9.57
N ALA A 34 -11.34 9.75 -10.03
CA ALA A 34 -10.27 9.06 -10.73
C ALA A 34 -9.55 8.07 -9.81
N ALA A 35 -9.33 8.44 -8.54
CA ALA A 35 -8.72 7.54 -7.58
C ALA A 35 -9.57 6.28 -7.39
N ALA A 36 -10.88 6.45 -7.26
CA ALA A 36 -11.76 5.30 -7.12
C ALA A 36 -11.69 4.36 -8.32
N ASP A 37 -11.61 4.92 -9.51
CA ASP A 37 -11.49 4.11 -10.72
C ASP A 37 -10.17 3.33 -10.74
N ILE A 38 -9.09 3.98 -10.35
CA ILE A 38 -7.78 3.33 -10.30
C ILE A 38 -7.80 2.20 -9.27
N HIS A 39 -8.39 2.45 -8.11
CA HIS A 39 -8.48 1.41 -7.06
C HIS A 39 -9.29 0.22 -7.53
N ARG A 40 -10.41 0.46 -8.22
CA ARG A 40 -11.21 -0.64 -8.75
C ARG A 40 -10.44 -1.45 -9.78
N ALA A 41 -9.65 -0.78 -10.61
CA ALA A 41 -8.84 -1.47 -11.61
C ALA A 41 -7.79 -2.34 -10.95
N LEU A 42 -7.13 -1.84 -9.92
CA LEU A 42 -6.13 -2.63 -9.18
C LEU A 42 -6.78 -3.83 -8.50
N GLN A 43 -7.95 -3.63 -7.89
CA GLN A 43 -8.65 -4.72 -7.23
C GLN A 43 -9.12 -5.78 -8.24
N GLU A 44 -9.50 -5.36 -9.42
CA GLU A 44 -9.88 -6.30 -10.49
C GLU A 44 -8.69 -7.15 -10.90
N LEU A 45 -7.52 -6.54 -11.09
CA LEU A 45 -6.30 -7.29 -11.38
C LEU A 45 -6.01 -8.31 -10.30
N ALA A 46 -6.14 -7.91 -9.04
CA ALA A 46 -5.87 -8.83 -7.93
C ALA A 46 -6.84 -10.00 -7.92
N ARG A 47 -8.13 -9.75 -8.19
CA ARG A 47 -9.12 -10.82 -8.26
C ARG A 47 -8.81 -11.80 -9.39
N ASN A 48 -8.16 -11.33 -10.43
CA ASN A 48 -7.82 -12.18 -11.58
C ASN A 48 -6.44 -12.80 -11.46
N GLY A 49 -5.82 -12.73 -10.29
CA GLY A 49 -4.60 -13.47 -10.01
C GLY A 49 -3.30 -12.69 -10.05
N THR A 50 -3.34 -11.39 -10.32
CA THR A 50 -2.14 -10.56 -10.29
C THR A 50 -1.74 -10.26 -8.84
N ALA A 51 -0.48 -10.46 -8.51
CA ALA A 51 0.07 -10.04 -7.23
C ALA A 51 0.45 -8.56 -7.36
N ILE A 52 -0.07 -7.72 -6.48
CA ILE A 52 0.11 -6.28 -6.60
C ILE A 52 0.84 -5.73 -5.37
N LEU A 53 1.90 -4.99 -5.62
CA LEU A 53 2.59 -4.22 -4.59
C LEU A 53 2.29 -2.74 -4.82
N VAL A 54 1.64 -2.12 -3.85
CA VAL A 54 1.33 -0.70 -3.90
C VAL A 54 2.22 0.02 -2.92
N ILE A 55 2.93 1.04 -3.39
CA ILE A 55 3.78 1.88 -2.55
C ILE A 55 3.10 3.24 -2.47
N SER A 56 2.78 3.68 -1.27
CA SER A 56 2.05 4.94 -1.11
C SER A 56 2.34 5.55 0.26
N GLN A 57 2.30 6.88 0.31
CA GLN A 57 2.34 7.61 1.57
C GLN A 57 0.95 7.88 2.12
N ASP A 58 -0.08 7.53 1.36
CA ASP A 58 -1.46 7.77 1.76
C ASP A 58 -1.97 6.55 2.51
N LEU A 59 -1.98 6.63 3.83
CA LEU A 59 -2.39 5.51 4.66
C LEU A 59 -3.85 5.12 4.42
N ASP A 60 -4.72 6.11 4.22
CA ASP A 60 -6.13 5.82 3.95
C ASP A 60 -6.28 4.99 2.67
N GLU A 61 -5.51 5.33 1.65
CA GLU A 61 -5.52 4.57 0.41
C GLU A 61 -5.10 3.12 0.66
N LEU A 62 -4.01 2.94 1.37
CA LEU A 62 -3.51 1.58 1.62
C LEU A 62 -4.48 0.78 2.46
N MET A 63 -5.08 1.40 3.48
CA MET A 63 -6.06 0.70 4.31
C MET A 63 -7.30 0.30 3.53
N ALA A 64 -7.64 1.06 2.50
CA ALA A 64 -8.84 0.78 1.72
C ALA A 64 -8.65 -0.35 0.72
N ILE A 65 -7.46 -0.54 0.18
CA ILE A 65 -7.29 -1.45 -0.95
C ILE A 65 -6.38 -2.63 -0.67
N SER A 66 -5.62 -2.63 0.42
CA SER A 66 -4.65 -3.70 0.64
C SER A 66 -5.20 -4.76 1.58
N THR A 67 -4.71 -5.99 1.43
CA THR A 67 -5.01 -7.08 2.36
C THR A 67 -3.93 -7.22 3.41
N ARG A 68 -2.72 -6.80 3.09
CA ARG A 68 -1.57 -6.79 4.01
C ARG A 68 -0.79 -5.52 3.75
N PHE A 69 -0.07 -5.07 4.77
CA PHE A 69 0.77 -3.90 4.59
C PHE A 69 2.03 -4.02 5.43
N ALA A 70 3.03 -3.24 5.07
CA ALA A 70 4.26 -3.09 5.84
C ALA A 70 4.65 -1.62 5.79
N VAL A 71 5.44 -1.19 6.76
CA VAL A 71 5.87 0.21 6.86
C VAL A 71 7.38 0.26 6.68
N ILE A 72 7.83 1.16 5.81
CA ILE A 72 9.25 1.43 5.67
C ILE A 72 9.56 2.78 6.32
N SER A 73 10.55 2.80 7.19
CA SER A 73 10.94 4.00 7.91
C SER A 73 12.42 3.91 8.25
N GLU A 74 13.16 4.96 7.91
CA GLU A 74 14.58 5.05 8.24
C GLU A 74 15.38 3.85 7.73
N GLY A 75 15.03 3.39 6.53
CA GLY A 75 15.73 2.28 5.91
C GLY A 75 15.33 0.90 6.43
N ARG A 76 14.30 0.82 7.26
CA ARG A 76 13.85 -0.44 7.85
C ARG A 76 12.43 -0.73 7.43
N LEU A 77 12.18 -1.97 7.03
CA LEU A 77 10.86 -2.43 6.62
C LEU A 77 10.29 -3.29 7.74
N SER A 78 9.09 -2.96 8.19
CA SER A 78 8.43 -3.75 9.21
C SER A 78 7.95 -5.08 8.64
N ALA A 79 7.64 -6.02 9.52
CA ALA A 79 7.04 -7.27 9.10
C ALA A 79 5.66 -6.99 8.52
N PRO A 80 5.25 -7.69 7.45
CA PRO A 80 3.91 -7.50 6.91
C PRO A 80 2.84 -7.91 7.92
N GLN A 81 1.77 -7.13 7.98
CA GLN A 81 0.65 -7.37 8.88
C GLN A 81 -0.65 -7.37 8.09
N PRO A 82 -1.63 -8.18 8.48
CA PRO A 82 -2.95 -8.09 7.86
C PRO A 82 -3.55 -6.70 8.09
N THR A 83 -4.15 -6.16 7.04
CA THR A 83 -4.82 -4.87 7.13
C THR A 83 -5.99 -4.98 8.10
N GLY A 84 -6.09 -4.01 9.01
CA GLY A 84 -7.17 -4.00 9.98
C GLY A 84 -6.82 -4.57 11.34
N GLN A 85 -5.66 -5.19 11.49
CA GLN A 85 -5.25 -5.71 12.79
C GLN A 85 -4.45 -4.73 13.62
N MET A 86 -3.97 -3.65 13.02
CA MET A 86 -3.26 -2.61 13.76
C MET A 86 -4.12 -1.36 13.80
N SER A 87 -4.07 -0.66 14.92
CA SER A 87 -4.74 0.62 15.04
C SER A 87 -3.99 1.67 14.24
N VAL A 88 -4.68 2.78 13.96
CA VAL A 88 -4.06 3.92 13.29
C VAL A 88 -2.88 4.43 14.11
N GLU A 89 -3.01 4.44 15.43
CA GLU A 89 -1.93 4.87 16.31
C GLU A 89 -0.71 3.97 16.19
N GLU A 90 -0.92 2.66 16.16
CA GLU A 90 0.20 1.73 16.02
C GLU A 90 0.91 1.91 14.69
N ILE A 91 0.15 2.10 13.62
CA ILE A 91 0.72 2.32 12.30
C ILE A 91 1.51 3.64 12.30
N GLY A 92 0.95 4.68 12.93
CA GLY A 92 1.65 5.96 13.03
C GLY A 92 2.97 5.84 13.75
N LEU A 93 3.03 5.04 14.80
CA LEU A 93 4.28 4.83 15.51
C LEU A 93 5.33 4.14 14.61
N LEU A 94 4.91 3.15 13.84
CA LEU A 94 5.81 2.50 12.89
C LEU A 94 6.32 3.50 11.86
N MET A 95 5.43 4.34 11.33
CA MET A 95 5.82 5.35 10.36
C MET A 95 6.79 6.36 10.94
N GLY A 96 6.72 6.59 12.24
CA GLY A 96 7.65 7.48 12.92
C GLY A 96 8.96 6.84 13.33
N GLY A 97 9.19 5.58 12.98
CA GLY A 97 10.46 4.95 13.26
C GLY A 97 10.60 4.31 14.63
N VAL A 98 9.49 4.06 15.32
CA VAL A 98 9.55 3.48 16.66
C VAL A 98 9.11 2.03 16.68
N HIS A 99 9.23 1.33 15.57
CA HIS A 99 8.80 -0.06 15.53
C HIS A 99 9.61 -0.98 16.44
N ASN A 100 10.80 -0.58 16.85
CA ASN A 100 11.58 -1.43 17.75
C ASN A 100 11.07 -1.41 19.17
N SER A 101 10.42 -0.34 19.58
CA SER A 101 9.95 -0.28 20.95
C SER A 101 8.78 -1.19 21.20
N VAL A 102 8.04 -1.53 20.17
CA VAL A 102 6.88 -2.40 20.32
C VAL A 102 7.31 -3.84 20.50
N GLY A 103 8.24 -4.27 19.69
CA GLY A 103 8.64 -5.65 19.72
C GLY A 103 9.55 -6.00 20.86
N GLN A 104 10.13 -5.01 21.50
CA GLN A 104 11.11 -5.30 22.49
C GLN A 104 10.74 -4.95 23.84
N SER A 105 9.58 -4.63 24.02
CA SER A 105 9.22 -4.47 25.35
C SER A 105 9.39 -5.73 25.94
N GLY A 106 10.21 -6.05 26.28
CA GLY A 106 10.46 -7.20 26.64
C GLY A 106 11.48 -7.63 25.87
N GLU A 107 12.11 -7.47 25.23
CA GLU A 107 12.97 -7.96 24.58
C GLU A 107 13.86 -7.33 24.24
N ALA A 108 14.35 -7.10 24.77
CA ALA A 108 14.86 -6.47 24.38
C ALA A 108 15.70 -6.49 23.64
N HIS A 109 15.90 -6.68 23.45
CA HIS A 109 16.20 -6.61 22.66
C HIS A 109 16.73 -6.52 22.07
N HIS A 110 16.84 -6.57 21.88
CA HIS A 110 17.02 -6.43 21.01
C HIS A 110 17.41 -5.84 20.76
N ALA A 111 17.55 -5.64 21.14
CA ALA A 111 17.66 -5.06 20.83
C ALA A 111 17.52 -4.91 20.13
#